data_49d8ab0f6fe58b600d6ce24e5dd7d372
#
_entry.id   49d8ab0f6fe58b600d6ce24e5dd7d372
#
_cell.length_a   1.000
_cell.length_b   1.000
_cell.length_c   1.000
_cell.angle_alpha   90.00
_cell.angle_beta   90.00
_cell.angle_gamma   90.00
#
_symmetry.space_group_name_H-M   'P 1'
#
loop_
_entity.id
_entity.type
_entity.pdbx_description
1 polymer ?
#
loop_
_entity_poly.entity_id
_entity_poly.type
_entity_poly.pdbx_seq_one_letter_code
_entity_poly.pdbx_strand_id
1 'polypeptide(L)'
;YIYSADADEVLDEENREKFRYLKENLMPEVEIVQMYYGNQLSHRSVYNYDRELRPKLFKRQRSFQWIDPIHETVRLLPVVFDSDIEITHMPQGSHAGRDLAIFEDMVKREESFSKRLFTMYAKELLIAGDREKLACAEDFFTQAADGGQTAPEQMKEALCVVVRAARLRGDDLKMYRYAMKGVTDEGISEVCWELGEYYFMQKDYVEASIWYYNAAYETSSILNIHTGGDLPLMRLSECYEALGEKEQAKEYRSLAKSWT
;
A
#
# COMPACT_ATOMS: atom_id res chain seq x y z
N TYR A 1 14.80 -19.82 -21.91
CA TYR A 1 14.06 -19.07 -20.89
C TYR A 1 12.62 -18.88 -21.29
N ILE A 2 11.75 -18.69 -20.29
CA ILE A 2 10.33 -18.34 -20.44
C ILE A 2 10.18 -16.94 -19.86
N TYR A 3 9.58 -16.03 -20.64
CA TYR A 3 9.18 -14.70 -20.19
C TYR A 3 7.73 -14.76 -19.71
N SER A 4 7.53 -14.37 -18.44
CA SER A 4 6.19 -14.23 -17.84
C SER A 4 5.74 -12.78 -17.95
N ALA A 5 4.74 -12.53 -18.78
CA ALA A 5 4.20 -11.19 -19.01
C ALA A 5 2.69 -11.17 -18.78
N ASP A 6 2.21 -10.08 -18.17
CA ASP A 6 0.80 -9.77 -18.07
C ASP A 6 0.35 -8.95 -19.29
N ALA A 7 -0.95 -8.95 -19.57
CA ALA A 7 -1.49 -8.31 -20.78
C ALA A 7 -1.43 -6.78 -20.77
N ASP A 8 -1.22 -6.20 -19.60
CA ASP A 8 -1.12 -4.76 -19.33
C ASP A 8 0.31 -4.29 -19.08
N GLU A 9 1.29 -5.11 -19.45
CA GLU A 9 2.71 -4.80 -19.37
C GLU A 9 3.26 -4.35 -20.71
N VAL A 10 4.00 -3.26 -20.69
CA VAL A 10 4.61 -2.67 -21.90
C VAL A 10 6.12 -2.51 -21.71
N LEU A 11 6.88 -2.93 -22.72
CA LEU A 11 8.28 -2.57 -22.91
C LEU A 11 8.37 -1.51 -24.00
N ASP A 12 8.93 -0.34 -23.68
CA ASP A 12 9.26 0.67 -24.66
C ASP A 12 10.46 0.25 -25.54
N GLU A 13 10.83 1.06 -26.51
CA GLU A 13 11.88 0.67 -27.45
C GLU A 13 13.26 0.57 -26.77
N GLU A 14 13.58 1.44 -25.82
CA GLU A 14 14.83 1.39 -25.06
C GLU A 14 14.94 0.08 -24.28
N ASN A 15 13.88 -0.28 -23.56
CA ASN A 15 13.86 -1.50 -22.77
C ASN A 15 13.79 -2.77 -23.64
N ARG A 16 13.24 -2.70 -24.86
CA ARG A 16 13.33 -3.78 -25.85
C ARG A 16 14.76 -4.01 -26.33
N GLU A 17 15.53 -2.95 -26.54
CA GLU A 17 16.96 -3.06 -26.90
C GLU A 17 17.77 -3.68 -25.76
N LYS A 18 17.56 -3.23 -24.51
CA LYS A 18 18.18 -3.84 -23.33
C LYS A 18 17.82 -5.33 -23.22
N PHE A 19 16.57 -5.67 -23.51
CA PHE A 19 16.11 -7.07 -23.49
C PHE A 19 16.77 -7.93 -24.59
N ARG A 20 16.97 -7.38 -25.80
CA ARG A 20 17.73 -8.06 -26.87
C ARG A 20 19.18 -8.31 -26.46
N TYR A 21 19.83 -7.28 -25.90
CA TYR A 21 21.19 -7.40 -25.40
C TYR A 21 21.30 -8.42 -24.27
N LEU A 22 20.37 -8.42 -23.34
CA LEU A 22 20.32 -9.42 -22.25
C LEU A 22 20.24 -10.85 -22.83
N LYS A 23 19.40 -11.10 -23.80
CA LYS A 23 19.25 -12.43 -24.41
C LYS A 23 20.53 -12.97 -25.04
N GLU A 24 21.35 -12.09 -25.59
CA GLU A 24 22.61 -12.45 -26.24
C GLU A 24 23.76 -12.68 -25.24
N ASN A 25 23.69 -12.02 -24.07
CA ASN A 25 24.78 -11.98 -23.11
C ASN A 25 24.45 -12.66 -21.76
N LEU A 26 23.25 -13.22 -21.61
CA LEU A 26 22.83 -13.84 -20.36
C LEU A 26 23.66 -15.08 -20.06
N MET A 27 24.34 -15.09 -18.93
CA MET A 27 25.14 -16.24 -18.50
C MET A 27 24.27 -17.47 -18.24
N PRO A 28 24.72 -18.66 -18.66
CA PRO A 28 23.94 -19.89 -18.56
C PRO A 28 23.64 -20.34 -17.12
N GLU A 29 24.37 -19.83 -16.12
CA GLU A 29 24.13 -20.11 -14.70
C GLU A 29 22.90 -19.41 -14.15
N VAL A 30 22.50 -18.27 -14.74
CA VAL A 30 21.33 -17.50 -14.28
C VAL A 30 20.07 -18.33 -14.45
N GLU A 31 19.25 -18.39 -13.43
CA GLU A 31 18.00 -19.16 -13.43
C GLU A 31 16.76 -18.27 -13.45
N ILE A 32 16.85 -17.12 -12.79
CA ILE A 32 15.78 -16.10 -12.75
C ILE A 32 16.39 -14.75 -13.12
N VAL A 33 15.71 -13.99 -13.97
CA VAL A 33 16.03 -12.57 -14.19
C VAL A 33 14.87 -11.74 -13.65
N GLN A 34 15.21 -10.78 -12.79
CA GLN A 34 14.30 -9.75 -12.33
C GLN A 34 14.39 -8.51 -13.23
N MET A 35 13.25 -7.88 -13.45
CA MET A 35 13.12 -6.62 -14.17
C MET A 35 12.41 -5.61 -13.28
N TYR A 36 12.66 -4.34 -13.47
CA TYR A 36 11.91 -3.31 -12.79
C TYR A 36 10.46 -3.27 -13.29
N TYR A 37 9.54 -3.13 -12.36
CA TYR A 37 8.13 -2.97 -12.62
C TYR A 37 7.74 -1.55 -12.19
N GLY A 38 7.55 -0.68 -13.14
CA GLY A 38 7.37 0.76 -12.94
C GLY A 38 5.92 1.22 -13.04
N ASN A 39 5.70 2.53 -12.83
CA ASN A 39 4.40 3.21 -12.88
C ASN A 39 3.40 2.72 -11.81
N GLN A 40 3.89 2.35 -10.63
CA GLN A 40 3.08 1.78 -9.55
C GLN A 40 2.27 2.85 -8.80
N LEU A 41 2.90 3.98 -8.48
CA LEU A 41 2.27 5.05 -7.68
C LEU A 41 1.12 5.73 -8.41
N SER A 42 1.24 5.94 -9.72
CA SER A 42 0.22 6.64 -10.52
C SER A 42 -1.14 5.94 -10.56
N HIS A 43 -1.20 4.65 -10.22
CA HIS A 43 -2.42 3.84 -10.24
C HIS A 43 -2.98 3.50 -8.85
N ARG A 44 -2.49 4.16 -7.77
CA ARG A 44 -2.91 3.88 -6.38
C ARG A 44 -2.87 2.39 -6.04
N SER A 45 -1.76 1.75 -6.40
CA SER A 45 -1.55 0.34 -6.10
C SER A 45 -1.17 0.15 -4.63
N VAL A 46 -1.15 -1.11 -4.17
CA VAL A 46 -0.68 -1.48 -2.82
C VAL A 46 0.82 -1.23 -2.61
N TYR A 47 1.52 -0.80 -3.63
CA TYR A 47 2.96 -0.53 -3.58
C TYR A 47 3.22 0.94 -3.22
N ASN A 48 4.19 1.17 -2.33
CA ASN A 48 4.58 2.50 -1.87
C ASN A 48 5.79 3.06 -2.63
N TYR A 49 6.16 2.44 -3.75
CA TYR A 49 7.26 2.91 -4.63
C TYR A 49 6.85 2.76 -6.08
N ASP A 50 7.35 3.64 -6.90
CA ASP A 50 7.00 3.69 -8.31
C ASP A 50 7.56 2.50 -9.09
N ARG A 51 8.71 1.94 -8.67
CA ARG A 51 9.31 0.78 -9.33
C ARG A 51 9.91 -0.22 -8.35
N GLU A 52 9.74 -1.50 -8.64
CA GLU A 52 10.31 -2.61 -7.88
C GLU A 52 10.82 -3.72 -8.79
N LEU A 53 11.75 -4.53 -8.30
CA LEU A 53 12.22 -5.70 -9.04
C LEU A 53 11.21 -6.83 -8.93
N ARG A 54 10.83 -7.40 -10.09
CA ARG A 54 9.97 -8.58 -10.19
C ARG A 54 10.61 -9.65 -11.06
N PRO A 55 10.49 -10.95 -10.70
CA PRO A 55 10.96 -12.05 -11.53
C PRO A 55 10.12 -12.14 -12.81
N LYS A 56 10.78 -12.08 -13.96
CA LYS A 56 10.14 -12.05 -15.28
C LYS A 56 10.68 -13.08 -16.27
N LEU A 57 11.97 -13.47 -16.17
CA LEU A 57 12.52 -14.57 -16.98
C LEU A 57 12.87 -15.75 -16.10
N PHE A 58 12.47 -16.92 -16.55
CA PHE A 58 12.67 -18.18 -15.84
C PHE A 58 13.35 -19.19 -16.74
N LYS A 59 14.37 -19.88 -16.24
CA LYS A 59 15.07 -20.93 -16.99
C LYS A 59 14.14 -22.11 -17.27
N ARG A 60 13.86 -22.39 -18.54
CA ARG A 60 12.81 -23.31 -18.98
C ARG A 60 12.89 -24.74 -18.37
N GLN A 61 14.10 -25.23 -18.12
CA GLN A 61 14.31 -26.61 -17.66
C GLN A 61 14.47 -26.72 -16.14
N ARG A 62 13.95 -25.74 -15.40
CA ARG A 62 13.93 -25.72 -13.94
C ARG A 62 12.51 -25.65 -13.40
N SER A 63 12.36 -26.17 -12.19
CA SER A 63 11.12 -26.05 -11.41
C SER A 63 11.26 -24.91 -10.45
N PHE A 64 10.28 -24.03 -10.40
CA PHE A 64 10.22 -22.89 -9.50
C PHE A 64 9.03 -23.05 -8.56
N GLN A 65 9.22 -22.64 -7.30
CA GLN A 65 8.16 -22.67 -6.30
C GLN A 65 7.51 -21.30 -6.20
N TRP A 66 6.24 -21.25 -6.57
CA TRP A 66 5.39 -20.11 -6.31
C TRP A 66 4.97 -20.11 -4.84
N ILE A 67 4.95 -18.96 -4.23
CA ILE A 67 4.57 -18.75 -2.83
C ILE A 67 3.48 -17.70 -2.75
N ASP A 68 2.64 -17.84 -1.73
CA ASP A 68 1.41 -17.09 -1.48
C ASP A 68 0.27 -17.38 -2.50
N PRO A 69 -0.98 -17.45 -2.05
CA PRO A 69 -2.13 -17.74 -2.90
C PRO A 69 -2.64 -16.52 -3.67
N ILE A 70 -2.17 -15.34 -3.31
CA ILE A 70 -2.52 -14.04 -3.90
C ILE A 70 -1.28 -13.15 -3.92
N HIS A 71 -1.18 -12.26 -4.91
CA HIS A 71 0.04 -11.52 -5.21
C HIS A 71 1.27 -12.45 -5.29
N GLU A 72 1.08 -13.53 -6.00
CA GLU A 72 2.03 -14.63 -6.15
C GLU A 72 3.44 -14.13 -6.44
N THR A 73 4.43 -14.75 -5.81
CA THR A 73 5.83 -14.51 -6.12
C THR A 73 6.57 -15.83 -6.21
N VAL A 74 7.75 -15.81 -6.78
CA VAL A 74 8.61 -16.99 -6.89
C VAL A 74 9.72 -16.91 -5.85
N ARG A 75 10.04 -18.05 -5.25
CA ARG A 75 11.22 -18.17 -4.41
C ARG A 75 12.47 -17.88 -5.23
N LEU A 76 13.16 -16.79 -4.92
CA LEU A 76 14.34 -16.29 -5.64
C LEU A 76 15.58 -17.13 -5.29
N LEU A 77 15.71 -18.28 -5.93
CA LEU A 77 16.82 -19.22 -5.75
C LEU A 77 17.04 -20.04 -7.03
N PRO A 78 18.24 -20.57 -7.30
CA PRO A 78 19.51 -20.29 -6.57
C PRO A 78 20.29 -19.11 -7.16
N VAL A 79 20.20 -18.83 -8.48
CA VAL A 79 20.97 -17.77 -9.16
C VAL A 79 20.03 -16.78 -9.82
N VAL A 80 19.97 -15.58 -9.25
CA VAL A 80 19.12 -14.48 -9.68
C VAL A 80 19.98 -13.36 -10.24
N PHE A 81 19.55 -12.77 -11.35
CA PHE A 81 20.15 -11.61 -11.95
C PHE A 81 19.16 -10.45 -12.00
N ASP A 82 19.53 -9.31 -11.43
CA ASP A 82 18.74 -8.10 -11.46
C ASP A 82 19.17 -7.27 -12.66
N SER A 83 18.24 -7.09 -13.60
CA SER A 83 18.49 -6.31 -14.81
C SER A 83 18.05 -4.85 -14.64
N ASP A 84 18.53 -3.99 -15.52
CA ASP A 84 18.13 -2.59 -15.65
C ASP A 84 16.94 -2.38 -16.59
N ILE A 85 16.30 -3.47 -17.04
CA ILE A 85 15.12 -3.43 -17.89
C ILE A 85 13.92 -3.01 -17.05
N GLU A 86 13.15 -2.05 -17.56
CA GLU A 86 11.92 -1.59 -16.91
C GLU A 86 10.70 -1.94 -17.73
N ILE A 87 9.71 -2.51 -17.05
CA ILE A 87 8.40 -2.83 -17.58
C ILE A 87 7.43 -1.78 -17.08
N THR A 88 6.75 -1.07 -17.97
CA THR A 88 5.70 -0.12 -17.60
C THR A 88 4.39 -0.88 -17.39
N HIS A 89 3.83 -0.79 -16.21
CA HIS A 89 2.52 -1.32 -15.87
C HIS A 89 1.42 -0.33 -16.28
N MET A 90 0.45 -0.79 -17.05
CA MET A 90 -0.68 0.02 -17.55
C MET A 90 -2.01 -0.65 -17.25
N PRO A 91 -2.43 -0.72 -15.97
CA PRO A 91 -3.64 -1.44 -15.58
C PRO A 91 -4.89 -0.77 -16.16
N GLN A 92 -5.80 -1.58 -16.70
CA GLN A 92 -7.08 -1.11 -17.25
C GLN A 92 -8.19 -1.03 -16.19
N GLY A 93 -7.92 -1.47 -14.94
CA GLY A 93 -8.88 -1.45 -13.84
C GLY A 93 -8.26 -1.88 -12.51
N SER A 94 -9.04 -1.72 -11.44
CA SER A 94 -8.63 -2.16 -10.09
C SER A 94 -9.04 -3.62 -9.85
N HIS A 95 -8.12 -4.41 -9.35
CA HIS A 95 -8.38 -5.80 -8.91
C HIS A 95 -8.68 -5.92 -7.41
N ALA A 96 -8.64 -4.81 -6.69
CA ALA A 96 -8.73 -4.77 -5.22
C ALA A 96 -9.96 -5.48 -4.65
N GLY A 97 -11.13 -5.39 -5.31
CA GLY A 97 -12.34 -6.08 -4.84
C GLY A 97 -12.24 -7.61 -4.88
N ARG A 98 -11.57 -8.17 -5.90
CA ARG A 98 -11.31 -9.61 -6.02
C ARG A 98 -10.31 -10.06 -4.95
N ASP A 99 -9.28 -9.28 -4.76
CA ASP A 99 -8.18 -9.61 -3.87
C ASP A 99 -8.65 -9.58 -2.40
N LEU A 100 -9.48 -8.59 -2.02
CA LEU A 100 -10.12 -8.55 -0.71
C LEU A 100 -11.01 -9.77 -0.44
N ALA A 101 -11.75 -10.26 -1.43
CA ALA A 101 -12.58 -11.46 -1.26
C ALA A 101 -11.76 -12.72 -0.96
N ILE A 102 -10.56 -12.85 -1.55
CA ILE A 102 -9.65 -13.96 -1.25
C ILE A 102 -9.11 -13.85 0.19
N PHE A 103 -8.69 -12.66 0.62
CA PHE A 103 -8.23 -12.45 1.99
C PHE A 103 -9.32 -12.74 3.02
N GLU A 104 -10.57 -12.31 2.78
CA GLU A 104 -11.70 -12.62 3.66
C GLU A 104 -11.95 -14.13 3.76
N ASP A 105 -11.82 -14.86 2.65
CA ASP A 105 -11.99 -16.31 2.65
C ASP A 105 -10.87 -17.02 3.42
N MET A 106 -9.64 -16.55 3.31
CA MET A 106 -8.51 -17.02 4.12
C MET A 106 -8.74 -16.79 5.62
N VAL A 107 -9.24 -15.60 6.01
CA VAL A 107 -9.57 -15.31 7.42
C VAL A 107 -10.67 -16.25 7.91
N LYS A 108 -11.74 -16.46 7.12
CA LYS A 108 -12.84 -17.37 7.48
C LYS A 108 -12.39 -18.83 7.65
N ARG A 109 -11.37 -19.24 6.92
CA ARG A 109 -10.78 -20.59 7.00
C ARG A 109 -9.68 -20.71 8.06
N GLU A 110 -9.42 -19.65 8.81
CA GLU A 110 -8.34 -19.59 9.80
C GLU A 110 -6.97 -19.96 9.22
N GLU A 111 -6.74 -19.61 7.94
CA GLU A 111 -5.47 -19.86 7.29
C GLU A 111 -4.38 -18.94 7.87
N SER A 112 -3.14 -19.44 7.91
CA SER A 112 -2.02 -18.64 8.39
C SER A 112 -1.59 -17.61 7.37
N PHE A 113 -1.43 -16.36 7.82
CA PHE A 113 -0.91 -15.27 7.00
C PHE A 113 0.60 -15.18 7.15
N SER A 114 1.32 -15.17 6.01
CA SER A 114 2.71 -14.72 6.00
C SER A 114 2.75 -13.23 6.35
N LYS A 115 3.92 -12.73 6.82
CA LYS A 115 4.10 -11.29 7.05
C LYS A 115 3.70 -10.46 5.82
N ARG A 116 4.10 -10.93 4.64
CA ARG A 116 3.80 -10.28 3.36
C ARG A 116 2.28 -10.23 3.08
N LEU A 117 1.57 -11.34 3.23
CA LEU A 117 0.12 -11.39 3.03
C LEU A 117 -0.64 -10.51 4.04
N PHE A 118 -0.19 -10.47 5.29
CA PHE A 118 -0.77 -9.59 6.31
C PHE A 118 -0.67 -8.12 5.90
N THR A 119 0.53 -7.68 5.53
CA THR A 119 0.78 -6.31 5.04
C THR A 119 -0.07 -6.00 3.81
N MET A 120 -0.16 -6.93 2.85
CA MET A 120 -0.95 -6.73 1.63
C MET A 120 -2.44 -6.62 1.93
N TYR A 121 -2.98 -7.45 2.82
CA TYR A 121 -4.37 -7.36 3.23
C TYR A 121 -4.68 -6.01 3.88
N ALA A 122 -3.81 -5.56 4.81
CA ALA A 122 -3.96 -4.24 5.42
C ALA A 122 -3.94 -3.12 4.37
N LYS A 123 -3.02 -3.15 3.40
CA LYS A 123 -2.93 -2.17 2.31
C LYS A 123 -4.19 -2.16 1.43
N GLU A 124 -4.65 -3.32 0.99
CA GLU A 124 -5.86 -3.42 0.16
C GLU A 124 -7.09 -2.86 0.88
N LEU A 125 -7.25 -3.14 2.18
CA LEU A 125 -8.33 -2.58 2.99
C LEU A 125 -8.27 -1.05 3.08
N LEU A 126 -7.07 -0.46 3.19
CA LEU A 126 -6.93 0.99 3.26
C LEU A 126 -7.14 1.68 1.90
N ILE A 127 -6.83 1.00 0.79
CA ILE A 127 -6.96 1.57 -0.56
C ILE A 127 -8.39 1.41 -1.09
N ALA A 128 -8.97 0.23 -0.94
CA ALA A 128 -10.22 -0.15 -1.60
C ALA A 128 -11.28 -0.75 -0.66
N GLY A 129 -10.99 -0.90 0.63
CA GLY A 129 -11.95 -1.44 1.60
C GLY A 129 -13.08 -0.45 1.87
N ASP A 130 -14.31 -0.90 1.65
CA ASP A 130 -15.50 -0.23 2.11
C ASP A 130 -15.83 -0.57 3.58
N ARG A 131 -16.94 -0.02 4.10
CA ARG A 131 -17.38 -0.26 5.47
C ARG A 131 -17.61 -1.74 5.79
N GLU A 132 -18.13 -2.52 4.83
CA GLU A 132 -18.43 -3.95 5.04
C GLU A 132 -17.15 -4.77 5.08
N LYS A 133 -16.23 -4.53 4.15
CA LYS A 133 -14.92 -5.19 4.07
C LYS A 133 -14.09 -4.94 5.34
N LEU A 134 -14.06 -3.70 5.79
CA LEU A 134 -13.37 -3.33 7.02
C LEU A 134 -14.02 -3.96 8.26
N ALA A 135 -15.34 -4.03 8.31
CA ALA A 135 -16.04 -4.69 9.41
C ALA A 135 -15.76 -6.20 9.46
N CYS A 136 -15.67 -6.87 8.29
CA CYS A 136 -15.30 -8.29 8.22
C CYS A 136 -13.85 -8.56 8.69
N ALA A 137 -12.94 -7.64 8.43
CA ALA A 137 -11.54 -7.77 8.80
C ALA A 137 -11.22 -7.32 10.24
N GLU A 138 -12.12 -6.56 10.87
CA GLU A 138 -11.84 -5.85 12.11
C GLU A 138 -11.39 -6.75 13.26
N ASP A 139 -12.04 -7.89 13.46
CA ASP A 139 -11.67 -8.79 14.55
C ASP A 139 -10.30 -9.43 14.35
N PHE A 140 -9.97 -9.81 13.12
CA PHE A 140 -8.65 -10.33 12.75
C PHE A 140 -7.54 -9.33 13.07
N PHE A 141 -7.69 -8.07 12.65
CA PHE A 141 -6.71 -7.02 12.92
C PHE A 141 -6.73 -6.54 14.38
N THR A 142 -7.87 -6.59 15.07
CA THR A 142 -7.96 -6.27 16.50
C THR A 142 -7.14 -7.27 17.33
N GLN A 143 -7.21 -8.56 17.01
CA GLN A 143 -6.39 -9.58 17.67
C GLN A 143 -4.89 -9.31 17.45
N ALA A 144 -4.49 -8.93 16.25
CA ALA A 144 -3.11 -8.56 15.95
C ALA A 144 -2.66 -7.28 16.68
N ALA A 145 -3.52 -6.28 16.80
CA ALA A 145 -3.23 -5.02 17.50
C ALA A 145 -3.15 -5.17 19.03
N ASP A 146 -3.81 -6.20 19.60
CA ASP A 146 -3.79 -6.49 21.03
C ASP A 146 -2.87 -7.67 21.40
N GLY A 147 -2.38 -8.43 20.41
CA GLY A 147 -1.64 -9.67 20.61
C GLY A 147 -0.15 -9.45 20.92
N GLY A 148 0.31 -9.97 22.06
CA GLY A 148 1.71 -9.90 22.49
C GLY A 148 2.71 -10.77 21.69
N GLN A 149 2.25 -11.53 20.69
CA GLN A 149 3.08 -12.33 19.78
C GLN A 149 3.17 -11.77 18.37
N THR A 150 2.47 -10.67 18.09
CA THR A 150 2.50 -9.99 16.80
C THR A 150 3.75 -9.16 16.69
N ALA A 151 4.43 -9.20 15.54
CA ALA A 151 5.60 -8.35 15.28
C ALA A 151 5.23 -6.87 15.37
N PRO A 152 6.12 -5.99 15.86
CA PRO A 152 5.82 -4.57 16.03
C PRO A 152 5.31 -3.89 14.76
N GLU A 153 5.87 -4.24 13.61
CA GLU A 153 5.43 -3.70 12.31
C GLU A 153 4.00 -4.11 11.97
N GLN A 154 3.67 -5.39 12.14
CA GLN A 154 2.31 -5.90 11.91
C GLN A 154 1.31 -5.33 12.90
N MET A 155 1.72 -5.06 14.13
CA MET A 155 0.88 -4.37 15.12
C MET A 155 0.55 -2.94 14.65
N LYS A 156 1.54 -2.19 14.16
CA LYS A 156 1.32 -0.86 13.58
C LYS A 156 0.37 -0.90 12.37
N GLU A 157 0.56 -1.87 11.47
CA GLU A 157 -0.33 -2.09 10.31
C GLU A 157 -1.77 -2.41 10.76
N ALA A 158 -1.92 -3.24 11.79
CA ALA A 158 -3.22 -3.58 12.35
C ALA A 158 -3.93 -2.35 12.96
N LEU A 159 -3.20 -1.46 13.65
CA LEU A 159 -3.77 -0.22 14.19
C LEU A 159 -4.41 0.63 13.10
N CYS A 160 -3.79 0.76 11.93
CA CYS A 160 -4.33 1.52 10.81
C CYS A 160 -5.72 0.99 10.37
N VAL A 161 -5.83 -0.34 10.24
CA VAL A 161 -7.09 -0.98 9.84
C VAL A 161 -8.16 -0.85 10.91
N VAL A 162 -7.82 -1.11 12.19
CA VAL A 162 -8.78 -1.07 13.30
C VAL A 162 -9.31 0.35 13.52
N VAL A 163 -8.45 1.37 13.47
CA VAL A 163 -8.85 2.77 13.64
C VAL A 163 -9.83 3.17 12.53
N ARG A 164 -9.52 2.84 11.26
CA ARG A 164 -10.39 3.13 10.14
C ARG A 164 -11.73 2.38 10.22
N ALA A 165 -11.71 1.11 10.56
CA ALA A 165 -12.92 0.29 10.72
C ALA A 165 -13.82 0.87 11.83
N ALA A 166 -13.25 1.19 12.98
CA ALA A 166 -13.98 1.76 14.12
C ALA A 166 -14.57 3.13 13.76
N ARG A 167 -13.82 4.04 13.11
CA ARG A 167 -14.33 5.33 12.64
C ARG A 167 -15.50 5.17 11.68
N LEU A 168 -15.37 4.34 10.66
CA LEU A 168 -16.43 4.14 9.67
C LEU A 168 -17.68 3.48 10.26
N ARG A 169 -17.53 2.69 11.32
CA ARG A 169 -18.65 2.11 12.07
C ARG A 169 -19.30 3.09 13.04
N GLY A 170 -18.60 4.15 13.45
CA GLY A 170 -19.03 5.11 14.45
C GLY A 170 -18.78 4.65 15.89
N ASP A 171 -17.78 3.78 16.09
CA ASP A 171 -17.32 3.35 17.41
C ASP A 171 -16.16 4.25 17.88
N ASP A 172 -16.52 5.44 18.35
CA ASP A 172 -15.57 6.46 18.74
C ASP A 172 -14.63 5.98 19.86
N LEU A 173 -15.16 5.21 20.82
CA LEU A 173 -14.36 4.70 21.94
C LEU A 173 -13.27 3.76 21.46
N LYS A 174 -13.59 2.82 20.57
CA LYS A 174 -12.64 1.91 19.99
C LYS A 174 -11.64 2.66 19.10
N MET A 175 -12.13 3.58 18.26
CA MET A 175 -11.29 4.41 17.41
C MET A 175 -10.22 5.14 18.24
N TYR A 176 -10.59 5.89 19.26
CA TYR A 176 -9.61 6.61 20.10
C TYR A 176 -8.67 5.67 20.85
N ARG A 177 -9.18 4.57 21.40
CA ARG A 177 -8.35 3.59 22.10
C ARG A 177 -7.19 3.10 21.25
N TYR A 178 -7.43 2.77 19.98
CA TYR A 178 -6.38 2.28 19.09
C TYR A 178 -5.60 3.40 18.42
N ALA A 179 -6.23 4.53 18.13
CA ALA A 179 -5.53 5.69 17.59
C ALA A 179 -4.45 6.19 18.58
N MET A 180 -4.74 6.25 19.87
CA MET A 180 -3.75 6.66 20.87
C MET A 180 -2.52 5.75 20.94
N LYS A 181 -2.65 4.47 20.60
CA LYS A 181 -1.49 3.57 20.45
C LYS A 181 -0.65 3.92 19.20
N GLY A 182 -1.31 4.37 18.13
CA GLY A 182 -0.66 4.65 16.84
C GLY A 182 -0.06 6.05 16.71
N VAL A 183 -0.38 6.98 17.62
CA VAL A 183 0.18 8.34 17.64
C VAL A 183 1.32 8.51 18.65
N THR A 184 1.67 7.46 19.39
CA THR A 184 2.83 7.45 20.25
C THR A 184 4.13 7.29 19.46
N ASP A 185 5.25 7.64 20.05
CA ASP A 185 6.59 7.60 19.46
C ASP A 185 6.68 8.43 18.16
N GLU A 186 7.03 7.80 17.04
CA GLU A 186 7.15 8.47 15.75
C GLU A 186 5.79 8.74 15.08
N GLY A 187 4.71 8.17 15.61
CA GLY A 187 3.38 8.28 15.04
C GLY A 187 3.21 7.58 13.67
N ILE A 188 1.95 7.41 13.25
CA ILE A 188 1.59 6.75 11.99
C ILE A 188 0.68 7.68 11.19
N SER A 189 1.08 8.03 9.97
CA SER A 189 0.32 8.96 9.10
C SER A 189 -1.10 8.48 8.82
N GLU A 190 -1.31 7.18 8.61
CA GLU A 190 -2.64 6.59 8.40
C GLU A 190 -3.55 6.80 9.60
N VAL A 191 -3.02 6.71 10.82
CA VAL A 191 -3.80 6.94 12.05
C VAL A 191 -4.14 8.42 12.21
N CYS A 192 -3.17 9.32 11.98
CA CYS A 192 -3.40 10.76 11.98
C CYS A 192 -4.43 11.16 10.90
N TRP A 193 -4.36 10.55 9.70
CA TRP A 193 -5.34 10.73 8.65
C TRP A 193 -6.76 10.38 9.11
N GLU A 194 -6.95 9.23 9.76
CA GLU A 194 -8.28 8.80 10.23
C GLU A 194 -8.83 9.71 11.34
N LEU A 195 -7.98 10.24 12.21
CA LEU A 195 -8.37 11.27 13.19
C LEU A 195 -8.77 12.57 12.49
N GLY A 196 -8.03 12.99 11.49
CA GLY A 196 -8.37 14.14 10.64
C GLY A 196 -9.75 13.98 9.98
N GLU A 197 -10.00 12.81 9.36
CA GLU A 197 -11.30 12.49 8.75
C GLU A 197 -12.44 12.49 9.79
N TYR A 198 -12.20 12.03 11.01
CA TYR A 198 -13.17 12.05 12.08
C TYR A 198 -13.60 13.47 12.42
N TYR A 199 -12.66 14.38 12.69
CA TYR A 199 -12.96 15.77 13.01
C TYR A 199 -13.51 16.55 11.82
N PHE A 200 -13.03 16.27 10.61
CA PHE A 200 -13.54 16.88 9.38
C PHE A 200 -15.03 16.59 9.18
N MET A 201 -15.47 15.35 9.41
CA MET A 201 -16.86 14.97 9.33
C MET A 201 -17.74 15.68 10.38
N GLN A 202 -17.17 16.03 11.53
CA GLN A 202 -17.84 16.83 12.56
C GLN A 202 -17.79 18.34 12.30
N LYS A 203 -17.14 18.75 11.20
CA LYS A 203 -16.91 20.16 10.83
C LYS A 203 -16.01 20.92 11.82
N ASP A 204 -15.27 20.22 12.63
CA ASP A 204 -14.17 20.80 13.41
C ASP A 204 -12.92 20.90 12.56
N TYR A 205 -12.92 21.90 11.68
CA TYR A 205 -11.84 22.08 10.70
C TYR A 205 -10.51 22.52 11.34
N VAL A 206 -10.56 23.10 12.54
CA VAL A 206 -9.36 23.46 13.28
C VAL A 206 -8.65 22.19 13.75
N GLU A 207 -9.35 21.32 14.47
CA GLU A 207 -8.78 20.07 14.95
C GLU A 207 -8.42 19.13 13.77
N ALA A 208 -9.27 19.05 12.76
CA ALA A 208 -8.99 18.29 11.55
C ALA A 208 -7.67 18.72 10.88
N SER A 209 -7.43 20.04 10.80
CA SER A 209 -6.20 20.56 10.18
C SER A 209 -4.93 20.19 10.97
N ILE A 210 -5.01 20.10 12.28
CA ILE A 210 -3.88 19.66 13.13
C ILE A 210 -3.53 18.20 12.79
N TRP A 211 -4.52 17.33 12.72
CA TRP A 211 -4.30 15.91 12.44
C TRP A 211 -3.81 15.66 11.01
N TYR A 212 -4.34 16.38 10.02
CA TYR A 212 -3.83 16.29 8.66
C TYR A 212 -2.41 16.84 8.52
N TYR A 213 -2.07 17.91 9.26
CA TYR A 213 -0.71 18.42 9.32
C TYR A 213 0.25 17.37 9.91
N ASN A 214 -0.14 16.75 11.02
CA ASN A 214 0.65 15.67 11.61
C ASN A 214 0.84 14.51 10.63
N ALA A 215 -0.21 14.13 9.89
CA ALA A 215 -0.12 13.09 8.87
C ALA A 215 0.89 13.43 7.76
N ALA A 216 0.91 14.71 7.31
CA ALA A 216 1.76 15.14 6.20
C ALA A 216 3.22 15.41 6.57
N TYR A 217 3.49 15.86 7.82
CA TYR A 217 4.79 16.43 8.17
C TYR A 217 5.45 15.83 9.40
N GLU A 218 4.69 15.31 10.36
CA GLU A 218 5.22 14.92 11.67
C GLU A 218 5.27 13.39 11.86
N THR A 219 4.71 12.62 10.93
CA THR A 219 4.60 11.16 11.04
C THR A 219 5.01 10.48 9.74
N SER A 220 5.11 9.15 9.75
CA SER A 220 5.49 8.37 8.58
C SER A 220 4.38 7.41 8.15
N SER A 221 4.15 7.33 6.83
CA SER A 221 3.25 6.34 6.25
C SER A 221 3.88 4.95 6.26
N ILE A 222 3.11 3.95 6.65
CA ILE A 222 3.57 2.56 6.69
C ILE A 222 2.87 1.66 5.67
N LEU A 223 1.63 1.97 5.29
CA LEU A 223 0.82 1.18 4.36
C LEU A 223 0.53 1.92 3.06
N ASN A 224 0.19 3.21 3.13
CA ASN A 224 -0.17 3.99 1.96
C ASN A 224 0.54 5.35 1.99
N ILE A 225 1.53 5.51 1.13
CA ILE A 225 2.35 6.73 1.05
C ILE A 225 1.51 8.01 0.87
N HIS A 226 0.36 7.90 0.20
CA HIS A 226 -0.54 9.03 -0.02
C HIS A 226 -1.14 9.59 1.27
N THR A 227 -1.25 8.79 2.35
CA THR A 227 -1.74 9.27 3.66
C THR A 227 -0.75 10.13 4.43
N GLY A 228 0.52 10.14 4.02
CA GLY A 228 1.55 11.08 4.47
C GLY A 228 1.93 12.12 3.41
N GLY A 229 1.18 12.19 2.30
CA GLY A 229 1.52 13.02 1.15
C GLY A 229 0.37 13.87 0.63
N ASP A 230 -0.04 13.61 -0.61
CA ASP A 230 -1.03 14.42 -1.33
C ASP A 230 -2.41 14.45 -0.69
N LEU A 231 -2.86 13.35 -0.07
CA LEU A 231 -4.19 13.29 0.55
C LEU A 231 -4.35 14.27 1.72
N PRO A 232 -3.51 14.26 2.77
CA PRO A 232 -3.65 15.22 3.86
C PRO A 232 -3.39 16.66 3.41
N LEU A 233 -2.51 16.91 2.44
CA LEU A 233 -2.32 18.24 1.88
C LEU A 233 -3.59 18.77 1.19
N MET A 234 -4.32 17.92 0.46
CA MET A 234 -5.59 18.29 -0.13
C MET A 234 -6.65 18.59 0.94
N ARG A 235 -6.74 17.77 2.00
CA ARG A 235 -7.65 18.00 3.12
C ARG A 235 -7.31 19.25 3.92
N LEU A 236 -6.02 19.56 4.11
CA LEU A 236 -5.59 20.86 4.68
C LEU A 236 -6.14 22.04 3.86
N SER A 237 -6.02 21.96 2.53
CA SER A 237 -6.61 22.97 1.66
C SER A 237 -8.12 23.15 1.90
N GLU A 238 -8.86 22.04 2.05
CA GLU A 238 -10.31 22.07 2.30
C GLU A 238 -10.64 22.64 3.69
N CYS A 239 -9.87 22.28 4.73
CA CYS A 239 -10.02 22.83 6.07
C CYS A 239 -9.82 24.36 6.08
N TYR A 240 -8.72 24.84 5.48
CA TYR A 240 -8.43 26.28 5.42
C TYR A 240 -9.43 27.04 4.57
N GLU A 241 -9.97 26.44 3.51
CA GLU A 241 -11.07 27.02 2.73
C GLU A 241 -12.33 27.21 3.58
N ALA A 242 -12.69 26.20 4.40
CA ALA A 242 -13.82 26.24 5.31
C ALA A 242 -13.63 27.26 6.46
N LEU A 243 -12.39 27.47 6.89
CA LEU A 243 -12.01 28.47 7.91
C LEU A 243 -11.92 29.90 7.34
N GLY A 244 -11.99 30.07 6.02
CA GLY A 244 -11.89 31.38 5.35
C GLY A 244 -10.46 31.81 5.01
N GLU A 245 -9.47 30.98 5.26
CA GLU A 245 -8.03 31.23 5.08
C GLU A 245 -7.61 30.88 3.64
N LYS A 246 -8.05 31.68 2.67
CA LYS A 246 -7.94 31.37 1.24
C LYS A 246 -6.51 31.23 0.72
N GLU A 247 -5.56 31.96 1.27
CA GLU A 247 -4.17 31.90 0.80
C GLU A 247 -3.51 30.58 1.23
N GLN A 248 -3.69 30.14 2.48
CA GLN A 248 -3.24 28.83 2.94
C GLN A 248 -3.91 27.70 2.15
N ALA A 249 -5.22 27.80 1.90
CA ALA A 249 -5.94 26.83 1.10
C ALA A 249 -5.34 26.65 -0.31
N LYS A 250 -4.94 27.74 -0.97
CA LYS A 250 -4.28 27.69 -2.28
C LYS A 250 -2.89 27.06 -2.19
N GLU A 251 -2.12 27.42 -1.17
CA GLU A 251 -0.79 26.90 -0.95
C GLU A 251 -0.82 25.36 -0.81
N TYR A 252 -1.62 24.85 0.12
CA TYR A 252 -1.75 23.40 0.32
C TYR A 252 -2.28 22.67 -0.91
N ARG A 253 -3.20 23.27 -1.66
CA ARG A 253 -3.69 22.70 -2.92
C ARG A 253 -2.59 22.60 -3.99
N SER A 254 -1.69 23.58 -4.02
CA SER A 254 -0.54 23.56 -4.91
C SER A 254 0.45 22.48 -4.51
N LEU A 255 0.76 22.37 -3.22
CA LEU A 255 1.63 21.33 -2.67
C LEU A 255 1.09 19.93 -2.95
N ALA A 256 -0.21 19.69 -2.73
CA ALA A 256 -0.84 18.42 -3.04
C ALA A 256 -0.72 18.02 -4.53
N LYS A 257 -0.84 18.99 -5.44
CA LYS A 257 -0.71 18.73 -6.89
C LYS A 257 0.72 18.50 -7.36
N SER A 258 1.69 19.06 -6.66
CA SER A 258 3.12 18.92 -6.99
C SER A 258 3.77 17.75 -6.23
N TRP A 259 3.02 17.08 -5.39
CA TRP A 259 3.53 15.93 -4.64
C TRP A 259 3.77 14.74 -5.60
N THR A 260 4.98 14.16 -5.54
CA THR A 260 5.44 13.06 -6.41
C THR A 260 6.18 12.01 -5.60
#